data_c3f92e62f79d85e440555692d4549292
#
_entry.id   c3f92e62f79d85e440555692d4549292
#
_cell.length_a   1.000
_cell.length_b   1.000
_cell.length_c   1.000
_cell.angle_alpha   90.00
_cell.angle_beta   90.00
_cell.angle_gamma   90.00
#
_symmetry.space_group_name_H-M   'P 1'
#
loop_
_entity.id
_entity.type
_entity.pdbx_description
1 polymer ?
#
loop_
_entity_poly.entity_id
_entity_poly.type
_entity_poly.pdbx_seq_one_letter_code
_entity_poly.pdbx_strand_id
1 'polypeptide(L)'
;MSNLKVYAKTIEDEALEQINTLLSQEAFKDCKVRIMPDVHAGKGCVIGFTADLGNKVIPNIVGVDIGCGMLCVSLGHMDFNAVTLNTLDRVIRTYVPSGKNVHDGRKMRFEELKELYCYRELKDTKRLERSIGTLGGGNHFIEVDVAEDGYKYLIIHTGSRNLGKQVADYYQNLAYELMCGKDDWYDRQEKLIADYKAAGRKSEIESAIKELRRNFRAVTPKLPKDLCYLEGKYREQYLHDMRICQKFAYMNRVMIAQIICNHMGWGVDADMPDFFECIHNYIDHDSNIVRKGAISAKYGEKVLIPINMRDGCILGTGKGNEDWNCSAPHGAGRIMSRMKAKETLSMRDYSHSMDGIYTTSVSEETIDEAPMAYKPIDEIVECIGETVDILAILKPVYNFKASE
;
A
#
# COMPACT_ATOMS: atom_id res chain seq x y z
N MET A 1 20.07 19.92 -10.90
CA MET A 1 20.34 18.98 -9.78
C MET A 1 18.99 18.63 -9.19
N SER A 2 18.71 17.36 -8.96
CA SER A 2 17.47 16.94 -8.29
C SER A 2 17.39 17.61 -6.91
N ASN A 3 16.25 18.18 -6.58
CA ASN A 3 16.00 18.76 -5.27
C ASN A 3 15.70 17.62 -4.27
N LEU A 4 16.74 16.83 -3.94
CA LEU A 4 16.66 15.71 -2.99
C LEU A 4 16.87 16.19 -1.55
N LYS A 5 15.98 15.78 -0.65
CA LYS A 5 16.25 15.75 0.79
C LYS A 5 15.95 14.36 1.35
N VAL A 6 16.78 13.93 2.29
CA VAL A 6 16.68 12.67 3.01
C VAL A 6 16.54 12.97 4.49
N TYR A 7 15.48 12.48 5.11
CA TYR A 7 15.17 12.72 6.51
C TYR A 7 15.52 11.53 7.43
N ALA A 8 16.04 10.45 6.84
CA ALA A 8 16.46 9.28 7.60
C ALA A 8 17.84 9.46 8.22
N LYS A 9 18.02 9.00 9.47
CA LYS A 9 19.32 8.93 10.14
C LYS A 9 20.13 7.71 9.67
N THR A 10 19.44 6.60 9.47
CA THR A 10 20.05 5.33 9.01
C THR A 10 19.43 4.88 7.70
N ILE A 11 20.28 4.52 6.73
CA ILE A 11 19.88 4.02 5.42
C ILE A 11 20.74 2.81 5.08
N GLU A 12 20.12 1.71 4.65
CA GLU A 12 20.85 0.53 4.17
C GLU A 12 21.46 0.78 2.78
N ASP A 13 22.59 0.12 2.48
CA ASP A 13 23.34 0.32 1.23
C ASP A 13 22.47 0.07 -0.02
N GLU A 14 21.62 -0.96 -0.02
CA GLU A 14 20.72 -1.27 -1.12
C GLU A 14 19.72 -0.13 -1.38
N ALA A 15 19.19 0.48 -0.33
CA ALA A 15 18.28 1.62 -0.46
C ALA A 15 19.01 2.84 -1.05
N LEU A 16 20.25 3.06 -0.64
CA LEU A 16 21.09 4.14 -1.17
C LEU A 16 21.37 3.96 -2.65
N GLU A 17 21.69 2.74 -3.08
CA GLU A 17 21.86 2.41 -4.50
C GLU A 17 20.59 2.62 -5.32
N GLN A 18 19.43 2.24 -4.78
CA GLN A 18 18.15 2.48 -5.43
C GLN A 18 17.84 3.97 -5.58
N ILE A 19 18.11 4.80 -4.58
CA ILE A 19 17.96 6.26 -4.64
C ILE A 19 18.86 6.84 -5.74
N ASN A 20 20.13 6.46 -5.77
CA ASN A 20 21.10 6.94 -6.77
C ASN A 20 20.69 6.52 -8.18
N THR A 21 20.25 5.28 -8.37
CA THR A 21 19.76 4.77 -9.66
C THR A 21 18.55 5.57 -10.14
N LEU A 22 17.60 5.85 -9.25
CA LEU A 22 16.40 6.62 -9.57
C LEU A 22 16.75 8.06 -9.96
N LEU A 23 17.60 8.74 -9.20
CA LEU A 23 17.99 10.13 -9.46
C LEU A 23 18.85 10.30 -10.73
N SER A 24 19.54 9.24 -11.18
CA SER A 24 20.28 9.24 -12.44
C SER A 24 19.36 9.30 -13.67
N GLN A 25 18.06 9.02 -13.52
CA GLN A 25 17.11 9.01 -14.62
C GLN A 25 16.63 10.44 -14.97
N GLU A 26 16.52 10.74 -16.25
CA GLU A 26 16.05 12.03 -16.75
C GLU A 26 14.65 12.42 -16.21
N ALA A 27 13.80 11.42 -15.94
CA ALA A 27 12.45 11.63 -15.40
C ALA A 27 12.43 12.30 -14.01
N PHE A 28 13.54 12.24 -13.26
CA PHE A 28 13.63 12.79 -11.90
C PHE A 28 14.51 14.03 -11.77
N LYS A 29 15.07 14.51 -12.89
CA LYS A 29 16.08 15.57 -12.89
C LYS A 29 15.61 16.87 -12.22
N ASP A 30 14.34 17.23 -12.42
CA ASP A 30 13.75 18.46 -11.88
C ASP A 30 12.72 18.19 -10.77
N CYS A 31 12.57 16.92 -10.31
CA CYS A 31 11.61 16.54 -9.30
C CYS A 31 12.09 16.95 -7.90
N LYS A 32 11.14 17.42 -7.07
CA LYS A 32 11.33 17.60 -5.64
C LYS A 32 11.15 16.26 -4.94
N VAL A 33 12.27 15.54 -4.76
CA VAL A 33 12.29 14.22 -4.13
C VAL A 33 12.50 14.35 -2.63
N ARG A 34 11.67 13.66 -1.83
CA ARG A 34 11.79 13.59 -0.37
C ARG A 34 11.76 12.13 0.06
N ILE A 35 12.76 11.76 0.86
CA ILE A 35 12.93 10.40 1.40
C ILE A 35 12.63 10.45 2.89
N MET A 36 11.65 9.65 3.31
CA MET A 36 11.14 9.61 4.68
C MET A 36 12.07 8.87 5.64
N PRO A 37 11.96 9.09 6.97
CA PRO A 37 12.79 8.44 7.98
C PRO A 37 12.79 6.91 7.96
N ASP A 38 11.69 6.31 7.55
CA ASP A 38 11.45 4.86 7.48
C ASP A 38 11.98 4.20 6.18
N VAL A 39 12.81 4.90 5.42
CA VAL A 39 13.33 4.43 4.14
C VAL A 39 14.01 3.06 4.26
N HIS A 40 13.68 2.19 3.30
CA HIS A 40 14.31 0.89 3.10
C HIS A 40 14.15 0.44 1.64
N ALA A 41 14.89 -0.60 1.24
CA ALA A 41 14.85 -1.10 -0.13
C ALA A 41 13.46 -1.63 -0.51
N GLY A 42 13.05 -1.36 -1.75
CA GLY A 42 11.76 -1.77 -2.30
C GLY A 42 11.86 -2.19 -3.77
N LYS A 43 10.79 -2.74 -4.32
CA LYS A 43 10.77 -3.12 -5.74
C LYS A 43 10.74 -1.87 -6.62
N GLY A 44 11.77 -1.69 -7.46
CA GLY A 44 11.88 -0.60 -8.44
C GLY A 44 12.24 0.76 -7.86
N CYS A 45 11.92 1.02 -6.59
CA CYS A 45 12.23 2.24 -5.87
C CYS A 45 12.14 1.97 -4.38
N VAL A 46 12.88 2.74 -3.57
CA VAL A 46 12.79 2.69 -2.11
C VAL A 46 11.36 2.92 -1.62
N ILE A 47 11.04 2.35 -0.47
CA ILE A 47 9.86 2.65 0.34
C ILE A 47 10.21 3.86 1.23
N GLY A 48 9.25 4.71 1.54
CA GLY A 48 9.51 6.02 2.15
C GLY A 48 9.82 7.11 1.12
N PHE A 49 9.29 6.97 -0.10
CA PHE A 49 9.55 7.88 -1.22
C PHE A 49 8.37 8.80 -1.50
N THR A 50 8.66 10.09 -1.73
CA THR A 50 7.68 11.05 -2.25
C THR A 50 8.28 11.97 -3.31
N ALA A 51 7.52 12.27 -4.37
CA ALA A 51 7.88 13.24 -5.39
C ALA A 51 6.65 13.68 -6.20
N ASP A 52 6.74 14.85 -6.85
CA ASP A 52 5.89 15.21 -7.96
C ASP A 52 6.60 14.85 -9.28
N LEU A 53 6.03 13.96 -10.06
CA LEU A 53 6.58 13.53 -11.36
C LEU A 53 6.00 14.33 -12.54
N GLY A 54 5.27 15.40 -12.27
CA GLY A 54 4.63 16.23 -13.30
C GLY A 54 3.58 15.44 -14.08
N ASN A 55 3.76 15.38 -15.40
CA ASN A 55 2.85 14.67 -16.31
C ASN A 55 3.18 13.18 -16.50
N LYS A 56 4.13 12.65 -15.73
CA LYS A 56 4.56 11.24 -15.76
C LYS A 56 4.02 10.44 -14.59
N VAL A 57 3.83 9.15 -14.81
CA VAL A 57 3.51 8.18 -13.76
C VAL A 57 4.32 6.92 -13.96
N ILE A 58 4.99 6.46 -12.90
CA ILE A 58 5.68 5.18 -12.86
C ILE A 58 4.90 4.26 -11.89
N PRO A 59 4.16 3.25 -12.38
CA PRO A 59 3.32 2.41 -11.51
C PRO A 59 4.09 1.74 -10.36
N ASN A 60 5.32 1.30 -10.59
CA ASN A 60 6.14 0.70 -9.53
C ASN A 60 6.57 1.70 -8.43
N ILE A 61 6.53 3.01 -8.70
CA ILE A 61 6.80 4.05 -7.69
C ILE A 61 5.56 4.35 -6.85
N VAL A 62 4.37 3.95 -7.28
CA VAL A 62 3.18 3.91 -6.43
C VAL A 62 3.23 2.67 -5.53
N GLY A 63 3.70 1.56 -6.06
CA GLY A 63 3.75 0.26 -5.39
C GLY A 63 2.68 -0.70 -5.89
N VAL A 64 2.87 -1.99 -5.58
CA VAL A 64 1.98 -3.06 -6.08
C VAL A 64 0.68 -3.21 -5.27
N ASP A 65 0.68 -2.80 -4.00
CA ASP A 65 -0.53 -2.77 -3.18
C ASP A 65 -1.09 -1.34 -3.14
N ILE A 66 -1.75 -0.97 -4.25
CA ILE A 66 -2.32 0.37 -4.43
C ILE A 66 -3.35 0.64 -3.34
N GLY A 67 -3.23 1.79 -2.65
CA GLY A 67 -4.16 2.18 -1.59
C GLY A 67 -4.00 1.38 -0.29
N CYS A 68 -2.88 0.63 -0.13
CA CYS A 68 -2.53 0.06 1.18
C CYS A 68 -2.48 1.16 2.24
N GLY A 69 -2.93 0.85 3.44
CA GLY A 69 -3.02 1.84 4.52
C GLY A 69 -3.69 1.31 5.76
N MET A 70 -3.84 2.21 6.73
CA MET A 70 -4.44 1.97 8.03
C MET A 70 -5.86 2.51 8.08
N LEU A 71 -6.76 1.78 8.71
CA LEU A 71 -8.01 2.30 9.27
C LEU A 71 -7.87 2.30 10.79
N CYS A 72 -8.08 3.45 11.42
CA CYS A 72 -8.05 3.63 12.87
C CYS A 72 -9.46 3.93 13.36
N VAL A 73 -10.05 3.02 14.13
CA VAL A 73 -11.41 3.14 14.67
C VAL A 73 -11.34 3.38 16.17
N SER A 74 -12.01 4.42 16.64
CA SER A 74 -12.09 4.78 18.06
C SER A 74 -13.01 3.82 18.81
N LEU A 75 -12.48 3.10 19.82
CA LEU A 75 -13.25 2.18 20.66
C LEU A 75 -13.65 2.78 22.03
N GLY A 76 -13.07 3.94 22.40
CA GLY A 76 -13.30 4.53 23.71
C GLY A 76 -12.61 3.77 24.86
N HIS A 77 -13.13 3.96 26.07
CA HIS A 77 -12.60 3.35 27.30
C HIS A 77 -13.20 1.96 27.56
N MET A 78 -13.16 1.07 26.57
CA MET A 78 -13.62 -0.31 26.72
C MET A 78 -12.66 -1.11 27.60
N ASP A 79 -13.19 -2.09 28.38
CA ASP A 79 -12.36 -3.02 29.13
C ASP A 79 -11.93 -4.22 28.26
N PHE A 80 -10.62 -4.43 28.18
CA PHE A 80 -10.00 -5.52 27.44
C PHE A 80 -9.34 -6.51 28.40
N ASN A 81 -10.16 -7.32 29.06
CA ASN A 81 -9.67 -8.44 29.88
C ASN A 81 -9.30 -9.65 28.98
N ALA A 82 -8.73 -10.68 29.61
CA ALA A 82 -8.29 -11.89 28.90
C ALA A 82 -9.42 -12.60 28.13
N VAL A 83 -10.67 -12.53 28.60
CA VAL A 83 -11.83 -13.12 27.91
C VAL A 83 -12.17 -12.35 26.66
N THR A 84 -12.15 -11.00 26.74
CA THR A 84 -12.37 -10.11 25.59
C THR A 84 -11.31 -10.34 24.52
N LEU A 85 -10.03 -10.40 24.91
CA LEU A 85 -8.90 -10.61 23.97
C LEU A 85 -8.97 -11.98 23.29
N ASN A 86 -9.27 -13.04 24.04
CA ASN A 86 -9.47 -14.38 23.48
C ASN A 86 -10.66 -14.43 22.51
N THR A 87 -11.75 -13.73 22.83
CA THR A 87 -12.94 -13.66 21.98
C THR A 87 -12.61 -12.91 20.68
N LEU A 88 -11.89 -11.79 20.78
CA LEU A 88 -11.43 -11.02 19.62
C LEU A 88 -10.57 -11.87 18.68
N ASP A 89 -9.57 -12.57 19.20
CA ASP A 89 -8.71 -13.46 18.41
C ASP A 89 -9.53 -14.52 17.66
N ARG A 90 -10.49 -15.16 18.37
CA ARG A 90 -11.39 -16.15 17.77
C ARG A 90 -12.28 -15.53 16.68
N VAL A 91 -12.83 -14.34 16.90
CA VAL A 91 -13.65 -13.61 15.92
C VAL A 91 -12.82 -13.32 14.67
N ILE A 92 -11.62 -12.75 14.82
CA ILE A 92 -10.75 -12.43 13.68
C ILE A 92 -10.43 -13.70 12.90
N ARG A 93 -9.96 -14.76 13.56
CA ARG A 93 -9.59 -16.03 12.90
C ARG A 93 -10.75 -16.72 12.20
N THR A 94 -11.97 -16.56 12.72
CA THR A 94 -13.16 -17.23 12.17
C THR A 94 -13.76 -16.45 11.00
N TYR A 95 -13.81 -15.11 11.09
CA TYR A 95 -14.61 -14.30 10.19
C TYR A 95 -13.82 -13.36 9.29
N VAL A 96 -12.50 -13.18 9.52
CA VAL A 96 -11.63 -12.38 8.66
C VAL A 96 -10.61 -13.29 7.97
N PRO A 97 -10.87 -13.73 6.75
CA PRO A 97 -9.90 -14.54 6.01
C PRO A 97 -8.56 -13.81 5.85
N SER A 98 -7.46 -14.54 6.01
CA SER A 98 -6.10 -14.00 5.96
C SER A 98 -5.20 -14.79 5.00
N GLY A 99 -4.00 -14.32 4.72
CA GLY A 99 -3.10 -14.90 3.74
C GLY A 99 -3.71 -14.89 2.34
N LYS A 100 -3.74 -16.04 1.70
CA LYS A 100 -4.33 -16.23 0.35
C LYS A 100 -5.84 -16.48 0.38
N ASN A 101 -6.45 -16.64 1.55
CA ASN A 101 -7.86 -16.95 1.65
C ASN A 101 -8.76 -15.75 1.34
N VAL A 102 -9.96 -16.05 0.86
CA VAL A 102 -11.04 -15.08 0.62
C VAL A 102 -12.35 -15.66 1.18
N HIS A 103 -13.38 -14.83 1.30
CA HIS A 103 -14.70 -15.31 1.72
C HIS A 103 -15.29 -16.32 0.71
N ASP A 104 -16.13 -17.24 1.17
CA ASP A 104 -16.85 -18.18 0.31
C ASP A 104 -17.83 -17.45 -0.63
N GLY A 105 -18.49 -16.40 -0.12
CA GLY A 105 -19.34 -15.49 -0.88
C GLY A 105 -18.86 -14.05 -0.76
N ARG A 106 -19.23 -13.19 -1.69
CA ARG A 106 -18.93 -11.76 -1.59
C ARG A 106 -19.70 -11.10 -0.44
N LYS A 107 -19.05 -10.27 0.33
CA LYS A 107 -19.64 -9.50 1.44
C LYS A 107 -20.43 -8.29 0.93
N MET A 108 -19.99 -7.72 -0.18
CA MET A 108 -20.65 -6.60 -0.85
C MET A 108 -20.43 -6.66 -2.36
N ARG A 109 -21.23 -5.93 -3.12
CA ARG A 109 -20.98 -5.67 -4.54
C ARG A 109 -20.04 -4.48 -4.69
N PHE A 110 -19.12 -4.58 -5.64
CA PHE A 110 -18.22 -3.49 -6.03
C PHE A 110 -18.36 -3.30 -7.54
N GLU A 111 -19.36 -2.54 -7.95
CA GLU A 111 -19.73 -2.38 -9.37
C GLU A 111 -18.65 -1.63 -10.15
N GLU A 112 -17.90 -0.73 -9.50
CA GLU A 112 -16.79 0.04 -10.08
C GLU A 112 -15.65 -0.84 -10.61
N LEU A 113 -15.59 -2.12 -10.21
CA LEU A 113 -14.62 -3.06 -10.77
C LEU A 113 -14.72 -3.12 -12.31
N LYS A 114 -15.92 -2.97 -12.87
CA LYS A 114 -16.17 -3.00 -14.31
C LYS A 114 -15.82 -1.70 -15.03
N GLU A 115 -15.61 -0.63 -14.29
CA GLU A 115 -15.22 0.68 -14.82
C GLU A 115 -13.72 0.80 -15.07
N LEU A 116 -12.92 -0.17 -14.56
CA LEU A 116 -11.49 -0.21 -14.81
C LEU A 116 -11.20 -0.31 -16.31
N TYR A 117 -10.35 0.54 -16.82
CA TYR A 117 -9.85 0.46 -18.20
C TYR A 117 -9.17 -0.89 -18.45
N CYS A 118 -8.43 -1.41 -17.47
CA CYS A 118 -7.77 -2.72 -17.55
C CYS A 118 -8.68 -3.90 -17.16
N TYR A 119 -9.99 -3.72 -16.99
CA TYR A 119 -10.90 -4.77 -16.50
C TYR A 119 -10.78 -6.12 -17.24
N ARG A 120 -10.60 -6.08 -18.57
CA ARG A 120 -10.52 -7.28 -19.41
C ARG A 120 -9.24 -8.09 -19.22
N GLU A 121 -8.21 -7.45 -18.66
CA GLU A 121 -6.91 -8.05 -18.37
C GLU A 121 -6.86 -8.67 -16.96
N LEU A 122 -7.88 -8.39 -16.13
CA LEU A 122 -7.96 -8.94 -14.78
C LEU A 122 -8.30 -10.42 -14.80
N LYS A 123 -7.63 -11.15 -13.91
CA LYS A 123 -7.86 -12.58 -13.70
C LYS A 123 -8.73 -12.79 -12.46
N ASP A 124 -9.64 -13.79 -12.55
CA ASP A 124 -10.51 -14.25 -11.46
C ASP A 124 -11.23 -13.09 -10.73
N THR A 125 -11.96 -12.28 -11.48
CA THR A 125 -12.73 -11.13 -10.94
C THR A 125 -13.72 -11.53 -9.85
N LYS A 126 -14.27 -12.75 -9.89
CA LYS A 126 -15.13 -13.28 -8.81
C LYS A 126 -14.39 -13.44 -7.49
N ARG A 127 -13.11 -13.87 -7.55
CA ARG A 127 -12.27 -13.97 -6.36
C ARG A 127 -11.89 -12.59 -5.84
N LEU A 128 -11.64 -11.60 -6.72
CA LEU A 128 -11.40 -10.22 -6.33
C LEU A 128 -12.59 -9.67 -5.52
N GLU A 129 -13.84 -9.82 -5.98
CA GLU A 129 -15.03 -9.39 -5.24
C GLU A 129 -15.17 -10.08 -3.86
N ARG A 130 -14.74 -11.33 -3.73
CA ARG A 130 -14.75 -12.08 -2.46
C ARG A 130 -13.62 -11.71 -1.52
N SER A 131 -12.65 -10.92 -1.97
CA SER A 131 -11.53 -10.50 -1.14
C SER A 131 -11.81 -9.22 -0.33
N ILE A 132 -12.94 -8.55 -0.51
CA ILE A 132 -13.37 -7.46 0.38
C ILE A 132 -13.73 -8.04 1.75
N GLY A 133 -13.18 -7.45 2.80
CA GLY A 133 -13.29 -7.95 4.18
C GLY A 133 -12.24 -9.01 4.52
N THR A 134 -11.10 -9.04 3.81
CA THR A 134 -10.00 -9.99 4.08
C THR A 134 -8.69 -9.25 4.37
N LEU A 135 -7.93 -9.77 5.32
CA LEU A 135 -6.69 -9.12 5.78
C LEU A 135 -5.54 -9.27 4.78
N GLY A 136 -5.29 -10.49 4.29
CA GLY A 136 -4.09 -10.82 3.54
C GLY A 136 -2.94 -11.27 4.43
N GLY A 137 -1.74 -11.20 3.91
CA GLY A 137 -0.50 -11.61 4.58
C GLY A 137 0.58 -10.53 4.49
N GLY A 138 1.81 -10.91 4.73
CA GLY A 138 2.95 -9.99 4.74
C GLY A 138 2.94 -9.06 5.94
N ASN A 139 3.03 -7.76 5.69
CA ASN A 139 3.03 -6.74 6.75
C ASN A 139 1.61 -6.34 7.23
N HIS A 140 0.54 -6.95 6.71
CA HIS A 140 -0.82 -6.65 7.13
C HIS A 140 -1.11 -7.19 8.54
N PHE A 141 -1.89 -6.44 9.32
CA PHE A 141 -2.21 -6.77 10.71
C PHE A 141 -3.55 -6.18 11.16
N ILE A 142 -4.07 -6.71 12.25
CA ILE A 142 -5.16 -6.14 13.04
C ILE A 142 -4.66 -6.01 14.46
N GLU A 143 -4.78 -4.82 15.03
CA GLU A 143 -4.24 -4.48 16.33
C GLU A 143 -5.26 -3.72 17.18
N VAL A 144 -5.23 -3.89 18.48
CA VAL A 144 -5.92 -3.00 19.41
C VAL A 144 -4.85 -2.35 20.26
N ASP A 145 -4.79 -1.03 20.15
CA ASP A 145 -3.84 -0.21 20.89
C ASP A 145 -4.54 0.62 21.97
N VAL A 146 -3.80 0.98 23.00
CA VAL A 146 -4.25 1.83 24.10
C VAL A 146 -3.38 3.06 24.23
N ALA A 147 -4.01 4.23 24.36
CA ALA A 147 -3.35 5.48 24.74
C ALA A 147 -3.12 5.55 26.25
N GLU A 148 -2.29 6.50 26.72
CA GLU A 148 -1.94 6.65 28.13
C GLU A 148 -3.16 6.93 29.03
N ASP A 149 -4.19 7.60 28.51
CA ASP A 149 -5.46 7.87 29.21
C ASP A 149 -6.39 6.64 29.28
N GLY A 150 -6.01 5.51 28.68
CA GLY A 150 -6.80 4.27 28.60
C GLY A 150 -7.77 4.20 27.42
N TYR A 151 -7.79 5.23 26.55
CA TYR A 151 -8.61 5.21 25.32
C TYR A 151 -8.07 4.19 24.33
N LYS A 152 -8.91 3.42 23.67
CA LYS A 152 -8.52 2.32 22.80
C LYS A 152 -8.92 2.53 21.35
N TYR A 153 -8.11 1.97 20.48
CA TYR A 153 -8.25 2.06 19.03
C TYR A 153 -8.12 0.68 18.39
N LEU A 154 -9.03 0.34 17.48
CA LEU A 154 -8.88 -0.79 16.58
C LEU A 154 -8.17 -0.30 15.31
N ILE A 155 -7.03 -0.90 15.00
CA ILE A 155 -6.19 -0.55 13.87
C ILE A 155 -6.17 -1.71 12.88
N ILE A 156 -6.46 -1.42 11.62
CA ILE A 156 -6.51 -2.42 10.54
C ILE A 156 -5.60 -1.97 9.42
N HIS A 157 -4.52 -2.72 9.20
CA HIS A 157 -3.58 -2.51 8.09
C HIS A 157 -3.83 -3.52 6.97
N THR A 158 -4.35 -3.04 5.85
CA THR A 158 -4.51 -3.84 4.62
C THR A 158 -4.76 -2.93 3.42
N GLY A 159 -4.68 -3.49 2.22
CA GLY A 159 -4.80 -2.75 0.97
C GLY A 159 -5.84 -3.32 0.00
N SER A 160 -5.60 -3.08 -1.29
CA SER A 160 -6.48 -3.49 -2.39
C SER A 160 -6.35 -4.96 -2.78
N ARG A 161 -5.66 -5.74 -1.99
CA ARG A 161 -5.49 -7.17 -2.20
C ARG A 161 -4.86 -7.45 -3.58
N ASN A 162 -5.25 -8.57 -4.20
CA ASN A 162 -4.74 -8.93 -5.52
C ASN A 162 -5.22 -7.99 -6.64
N LEU A 163 -6.26 -7.16 -6.41
CA LEU A 163 -6.72 -6.19 -7.40
C LEU A 163 -5.63 -5.17 -7.72
N GLY A 164 -5.14 -4.47 -6.70
CA GLY A 164 -4.09 -3.45 -6.89
C GLY A 164 -2.83 -4.02 -7.53
N LYS A 165 -2.45 -5.25 -7.13
CA LYS A 165 -1.31 -5.94 -7.74
C LYS A 165 -1.51 -6.18 -9.24
N GLN A 166 -2.67 -6.67 -9.67
CA GLN A 166 -2.95 -6.91 -11.09
C GLN A 166 -2.96 -5.61 -11.89
N VAL A 167 -3.57 -4.54 -11.33
CA VAL A 167 -3.60 -3.21 -11.95
C VAL A 167 -2.18 -2.64 -12.07
N ALA A 168 -1.38 -2.68 -11.01
CA ALA A 168 0.00 -2.19 -11.02
C ALA A 168 0.87 -2.96 -12.03
N ASP A 169 0.78 -4.31 -12.04
CA ASP A 169 1.53 -5.16 -12.96
C ASP A 169 1.13 -4.89 -14.43
N TYR A 170 -0.17 -4.70 -14.71
CA TYR A 170 -0.66 -4.36 -16.04
C TYR A 170 -0.07 -3.03 -16.53
N TYR A 171 -0.21 -1.97 -15.75
CA TYR A 171 0.24 -0.63 -16.17
C TYR A 171 1.77 -0.50 -16.21
N GLN A 172 2.52 -1.21 -15.35
CA GLN A 172 3.98 -1.24 -15.45
C GLN A 172 4.44 -1.97 -16.72
N ASN A 173 3.78 -3.06 -17.10
CA ASN A 173 4.05 -3.74 -18.35
C ASN A 173 3.68 -2.88 -19.55
N LEU A 174 2.53 -2.19 -19.51
CA LEU A 174 2.11 -1.24 -20.54
C LEU A 174 3.14 -0.11 -20.71
N ALA A 175 3.61 0.50 -19.61
CA ALA A 175 4.64 1.54 -19.63
C ALA A 175 5.91 1.06 -20.36
N TYR A 176 6.38 -0.15 -20.03
CA TYR A 176 7.52 -0.76 -20.70
C TYR A 176 7.25 -0.99 -22.21
N GLU A 177 6.08 -1.52 -22.55
CA GLU A 177 5.68 -1.80 -23.92
C GLU A 177 5.59 -0.52 -24.78
N LEU A 178 5.03 0.55 -24.24
CA LEU A 178 4.97 1.86 -24.92
C LEU A 178 6.37 2.40 -25.18
N MET A 179 7.26 2.31 -24.20
CA MET A 179 8.67 2.72 -24.38
C MET A 179 9.46 1.81 -25.32
N CYS A 180 9.01 0.58 -25.56
CA CYS A 180 9.52 -0.26 -26.64
C CYS A 180 9.03 0.16 -28.04
N GLY A 181 8.29 1.27 -28.17
CA GLY A 181 7.75 1.78 -29.43
C GLY A 181 6.42 1.18 -29.84
N LYS A 182 5.68 0.54 -28.88
CA LYS A 182 4.35 -0.01 -29.17
C LYS A 182 3.23 1.04 -29.20
N ASP A 183 3.52 2.31 -28.93
CA ASP A 183 2.51 3.36 -28.97
C ASP A 183 1.90 3.49 -30.37
N ASP A 184 2.74 3.69 -31.37
CA ASP A 184 2.36 3.66 -32.80
C ASP A 184 1.60 2.40 -33.20
N TRP A 185 1.95 1.25 -32.60
CA TRP A 185 1.30 -0.02 -32.90
C TRP A 185 -0.12 -0.06 -32.33
N TYR A 186 -0.34 0.44 -31.11
CA TYR A 186 -1.68 0.50 -30.51
C TYR A 186 -2.58 1.45 -31.31
N ASP A 187 -2.10 2.63 -31.67
CA ASP A 187 -2.87 3.60 -32.46
C ASP A 187 -3.22 3.01 -33.86
N ARG A 188 -2.27 2.34 -34.52
CA ARG A 188 -2.52 1.63 -35.79
C ARG A 188 -3.51 0.48 -35.61
N GLN A 189 -3.47 -0.25 -34.50
CA GLN A 189 -4.41 -1.32 -34.19
C GLN A 189 -5.83 -0.78 -33.98
N GLU A 190 -5.99 0.29 -33.21
CA GLU A 190 -7.29 0.93 -32.99
C GLU A 190 -7.90 1.42 -34.31
N LYS A 191 -7.10 2.09 -35.12
CA LYS A 191 -7.51 2.56 -36.45
C LYS A 191 -7.89 1.40 -37.38
N LEU A 192 -7.08 0.34 -37.43
CA LEU A 192 -7.37 -0.85 -38.21
C LEU A 192 -8.69 -1.48 -37.81
N ILE A 193 -8.93 -1.65 -36.51
CA ILE A 193 -10.19 -2.21 -35.99
C ILE A 193 -11.38 -1.34 -36.40
N ALA A 194 -11.26 -0.01 -36.29
CA ALA A 194 -12.31 0.93 -36.70
C ALA A 194 -12.61 0.84 -38.20
N ASP A 195 -11.56 0.85 -39.03
CA ASP A 195 -11.69 0.79 -40.50
C ASP A 195 -12.35 -0.54 -40.95
N TYR A 196 -11.91 -1.66 -40.40
CA TYR A 196 -12.50 -2.99 -40.71
C TYR A 196 -13.94 -3.13 -40.23
N LYS A 197 -14.29 -2.54 -39.09
CA LYS A 197 -15.68 -2.48 -38.59
C LYS A 197 -16.57 -1.63 -39.52
N ALA A 198 -16.08 -0.46 -39.92
CA ALA A 198 -16.79 0.42 -40.84
C ALA A 198 -17.01 -0.22 -42.22
N ALA A 199 -16.03 -0.99 -42.68
CA ALA A 199 -16.11 -1.75 -43.95
C ALA A 199 -16.94 -3.06 -43.84
N GLY A 200 -17.48 -3.41 -42.66
CA GLY A 200 -18.23 -4.65 -42.46
C GLY A 200 -17.36 -5.93 -42.40
N ARG A 201 -16.02 -5.81 -42.40
CA ARG A 201 -15.05 -6.91 -42.49
C ARG A 201 -14.59 -7.41 -41.12
N LYS A 202 -15.51 -7.58 -40.18
CA LYS A 202 -15.20 -7.95 -38.77
C LYS A 202 -14.44 -9.29 -38.63
N SER A 203 -14.72 -10.27 -39.51
CA SER A 203 -14.06 -11.59 -39.48
C SER A 203 -12.57 -11.56 -39.83
N GLU A 204 -12.09 -10.47 -40.47
CA GLU A 204 -10.72 -10.34 -40.91
C GLU A 204 -9.82 -9.55 -39.90
N ILE A 205 -10.43 -8.95 -38.87
CA ILE A 205 -9.72 -8.14 -37.87
C ILE A 205 -8.59 -8.91 -37.21
N GLU A 206 -8.84 -10.14 -36.81
CA GLU A 206 -7.84 -10.97 -36.11
C GLU A 206 -6.61 -11.25 -36.97
N SER A 207 -6.82 -11.59 -38.24
CA SER A 207 -5.70 -11.83 -39.18
C SER A 207 -4.89 -10.56 -39.44
N ALA A 208 -5.56 -9.41 -39.62
CA ALA A 208 -4.92 -8.12 -39.86
C ALA A 208 -4.10 -7.67 -38.62
N ILE A 209 -4.60 -7.90 -37.41
CA ILE A 209 -3.85 -7.63 -36.18
C ILE A 209 -2.60 -8.54 -36.07
N LYS A 210 -2.72 -9.83 -36.45
CA LYS A 210 -1.57 -10.76 -36.46
C LYS A 210 -0.48 -10.29 -37.45
N GLU A 211 -0.88 -9.75 -38.60
CA GLU A 211 0.07 -9.19 -39.57
C GLU A 211 0.73 -7.93 -39.05
N LEU A 212 -0.03 -7.00 -38.49
CA LEU A 212 0.49 -5.78 -37.85
C LEU A 212 1.52 -6.14 -36.78
N ARG A 213 1.23 -7.14 -35.93
CA ARG A 213 2.13 -7.63 -34.87
C ARG A 213 3.43 -8.22 -35.42
N ARG A 214 3.37 -8.97 -36.53
CA ARG A 214 4.55 -9.58 -37.16
C ARG A 214 5.52 -8.53 -37.71
N ASN A 215 5.00 -7.39 -38.15
CA ASN A 215 5.79 -6.31 -38.73
C ASN A 215 6.35 -5.32 -37.69
N PHE A 216 5.94 -5.47 -36.42
CA PHE A 216 6.44 -4.61 -35.34
C PHE A 216 7.90 -4.94 -34.98
N ARG A 217 8.73 -3.91 -34.83
CA ARG A 217 10.12 -4.00 -34.34
C ARG A 217 10.24 -3.25 -33.04
N ALA A 218 10.41 -3.98 -31.95
CA ALA A 218 10.60 -3.38 -30.61
C ALA A 218 11.94 -2.68 -30.51
N VAL A 219 11.95 -1.52 -29.88
CA VAL A 219 13.15 -0.80 -29.46
C VAL A 219 13.45 -1.17 -28.01
N THR A 220 14.72 -1.30 -27.65
CA THR A 220 15.10 -1.50 -26.23
C THR A 220 15.05 -0.14 -25.53
N PRO A 221 14.22 0.06 -24.51
CA PRO A 221 14.18 1.29 -23.74
C PRO A 221 15.52 1.58 -23.07
N LYS A 222 15.86 2.86 -22.96
CA LYS A 222 17.04 3.30 -22.18
C LYS A 222 16.84 3.18 -20.68
N LEU A 223 15.56 3.20 -20.24
CA LEU A 223 15.17 3.07 -18.84
C LEU A 223 15.07 1.60 -18.41
N PRO A 224 15.44 1.25 -17.16
CA PRO A 224 15.09 -0.02 -16.58
C PRO A 224 13.58 -0.27 -16.67
N LYS A 225 13.16 -1.52 -16.88
CA LYS A 225 11.73 -1.88 -16.97
C LYS A 225 10.90 -1.33 -15.81
N ASP A 226 11.44 -1.40 -14.60
CA ASP A 226 10.75 -0.98 -13.36
C ASP A 226 10.62 0.54 -13.23
N LEU A 227 11.31 1.33 -14.04
CA LEU A 227 11.25 2.81 -14.08
C LEU A 227 10.60 3.35 -15.35
N CYS A 228 10.08 2.50 -16.23
CA CYS A 228 9.27 2.92 -17.36
C CYS A 228 8.00 3.62 -16.90
N TYR A 229 7.59 4.68 -17.59
CA TYR A 229 6.50 5.55 -17.18
C TYR A 229 5.41 5.67 -18.23
N LEU A 230 4.25 6.15 -17.77
CA LEU A 230 3.08 6.49 -18.59
C LEU A 230 2.92 8.01 -18.67
N GLU A 231 2.44 8.48 -19.83
CA GLU A 231 2.08 9.88 -20.10
C GLU A 231 0.73 9.94 -20.84
N GLY A 232 0.16 11.15 -20.95
CA GLY A 232 -1.04 11.41 -21.73
C GLY A 232 -2.22 10.49 -21.33
N LYS A 233 -2.92 9.92 -22.33
CA LYS A 233 -4.11 9.09 -22.12
C LYS A 233 -3.88 7.90 -21.20
N TYR A 234 -2.71 7.28 -21.25
CA TYR A 234 -2.39 6.10 -20.44
C TYR A 234 -2.10 6.45 -18.98
N ARG A 235 -1.54 7.65 -18.72
CA ARG A 235 -1.45 8.20 -17.37
C ARG A 235 -2.83 8.41 -16.76
N GLU A 236 -3.74 9.04 -17.51
CA GLU A 236 -5.10 9.29 -17.02
C GLU A 236 -5.88 7.99 -16.76
N GLN A 237 -5.72 6.97 -17.61
CA GLN A 237 -6.29 5.65 -17.40
C GLN A 237 -5.75 5.01 -16.12
N TYR A 238 -4.43 5.06 -15.89
CA TYR A 238 -3.84 4.53 -14.67
C TYR A 238 -4.34 5.27 -13.42
N LEU A 239 -4.41 6.59 -13.44
CA LEU A 239 -4.91 7.39 -12.31
C LEU A 239 -6.38 7.08 -12.01
N HIS A 240 -7.20 6.86 -13.03
CA HIS A 240 -8.58 6.41 -12.88
C HIS A 240 -8.65 5.04 -12.20
N ASP A 241 -7.92 4.05 -12.72
CA ASP A 241 -7.93 2.70 -12.19
C ASP A 241 -7.31 2.62 -10.78
N MET A 242 -6.31 3.45 -10.49
CA MET A 242 -5.72 3.62 -9.16
C MET A 242 -6.77 4.10 -8.14
N ARG A 243 -7.63 5.08 -8.50
CA ARG A 243 -8.73 5.54 -7.61
C ARG A 243 -9.71 4.43 -7.28
N ILE A 244 -10.05 3.59 -8.25
CA ILE A 244 -10.92 2.44 -8.03
C ILE A 244 -10.25 1.45 -7.07
N CYS A 245 -8.93 1.19 -7.23
CA CYS A 245 -8.19 0.36 -6.29
C CYS A 245 -8.14 0.96 -4.87
N GLN A 246 -7.96 2.29 -4.73
CA GLN A 246 -8.02 2.97 -3.43
C GLN A 246 -9.40 2.81 -2.77
N LYS A 247 -10.48 3.02 -3.53
CA LYS A 247 -11.84 2.80 -3.03
C LYS A 247 -12.07 1.35 -2.61
N PHE A 248 -11.56 0.39 -3.39
CA PHE A 248 -11.62 -1.03 -3.03
C PHE A 248 -10.87 -1.31 -1.72
N ALA A 249 -9.68 -0.76 -1.54
CA ALA A 249 -8.89 -0.91 -0.33
C ALA A 249 -9.58 -0.29 0.90
N TYR A 250 -10.18 0.89 0.74
CA TYR A 250 -11.01 1.51 1.77
C TYR A 250 -12.17 0.62 2.20
N MET A 251 -12.95 0.13 1.21
CA MET A 251 -14.09 -0.78 1.48
C MET A 251 -13.63 -2.09 2.13
N ASN A 252 -12.43 -2.59 1.78
CA ASN A 252 -11.83 -3.75 2.42
C ASN A 252 -11.59 -3.52 3.91
N ARG A 253 -10.95 -2.40 4.29
CA ARG A 253 -10.69 -2.03 5.69
C ARG A 253 -11.97 -1.82 6.48
N VAL A 254 -12.91 -1.07 5.94
CA VAL A 254 -14.23 -0.82 6.56
C VAL A 254 -14.99 -2.13 6.79
N MET A 255 -15.00 -3.03 5.81
CA MET A 255 -15.67 -4.34 5.95
C MET A 255 -15.05 -5.20 7.06
N ILE A 256 -13.72 -5.19 7.20
CA ILE A 256 -13.05 -5.89 8.32
C ILE A 256 -13.49 -5.28 9.66
N ALA A 257 -13.49 -3.95 9.77
CA ALA A 257 -13.93 -3.27 10.99
C ALA A 257 -15.38 -3.63 11.34
N GLN A 258 -16.29 -3.59 10.36
CA GLN A 258 -17.69 -3.98 10.55
C GLN A 258 -17.84 -5.44 11.00
N ILE A 259 -17.11 -6.37 10.38
CA ILE A 259 -17.12 -7.79 10.78
C ILE A 259 -16.70 -7.94 12.25
N ILE A 260 -15.59 -7.31 12.64
CA ILE A 260 -15.08 -7.40 14.01
C ILE A 260 -16.06 -6.77 14.99
N CYS A 261 -16.46 -5.53 14.77
CA CYS A 261 -17.34 -4.80 15.69
C CYS A 261 -18.69 -5.49 15.85
N ASN A 262 -19.29 -6.01 14.77
CA ASN A 262 -20.57 -6.72 14.83
C ASN A 262 -20.47 -8.01 15.66
N HIS A 263 -19.40 -8.80 15.48
CA HIS A 263 -19.23 -10.04 16.22
C HIS A 263 -18.78 -9.85 17.67
N MET A 264 -18.14 -8.72 17.96
CA MET A 264 -17.75 -8.35 19.33
C MET A 264 -18.87 -7.60 20.08
N GLY A 265 -19.96 -7.21 19.41
CA GLY A 265 -21.02 -6.41 20.02
C GLY A 265 -20.56 -5.00 20.41
N TRP A 266 -19.58 -4.45 19.69
CA TRP A 266 -19.03 -3.12 19.96
C TRP A 266 -19.87 -1.97 19.39
N GLY A 267 -21.18 -2.19 19.28
CA GLY A 267 -22.20 -1.16 19.09
C GLY A 267 -21.93 -0.17 17.96
N VAL A 268 -21.48 -0.69 16.83
CA VAL A 268 -21.39 0.12 15.62
C VAL A 268 -22.73 0.04 14.93
N ASP A 269 -23.70 0.80 15.43
CA ASP A 269 -24.90 1.13 14.65
C ASP A 269 -24.47 1.86 13.37
N ALA A 270 -25.37 2.02 12.41
CA ALA A 270 -25.13 2.49 11.05
C ALA A 270 -24.19 3.71 10.88
N ASP A 271 -23.94 4.43 11.95
CA ASP A 271 -22.90 5.46 12.08
C ASP A 271 -21.68 4.86 12.78
N MET A 272 -20.68 4.42 12.00
CA MET A 272 -19.40 3.95 12.54
C MET A 272 -18.83 4.95 13.55
N PRO A 273 -18.22 4.50 14.69
CA PRO A 273 -17.52 5.39 15.60
C PRO A 273 -16.51 6.24 14.84
N ASP A 274 -16.12 7.38 15.42
CA ASP A 274 -15.09 8.24 14.82
C ASP A 274 -13.91 7.40 14.33
N PHE A 275 -13.63 7.44 13.04
CA PHE A 275 -12.54 6.72 12.41
C PHE A 275 -11.84 7.61 11.38
N PHE A 276 -10.61 7.28 11.07
CA PHE A 276 -9.86 7.89 10.00
C PHE A 276 -8.99 6.86 9.30
N GLU A 277 -8.52 7.17 8.10
CA GLU A 277 -7.57 6.32 7.38
C GLU A 277 -6.30 7.09 6.98
N CYS A 278 -5.19 6.36 6.90
CA CYS A 278 -3.92 6.83 6.37
C CYS A 278 -3.45 5.85 5.30
N ILE A 279 -3.47 6.26 4.04
CA ILE A 279 -2.98 5.46 2.92
C ILE A 279 -1.55 5.83 2.55
N HIS A 280 -0.76 4.88 2.05
CA HIS A 280 0.68 5.07 1.83
C HIS A 280 1.23 4.59 0.48
N ASN A 281 0.37 4.14 -0.45
CA ASN A 281 0.76 3.74 -1.80
C ASN A 281 -0.24 4.33 -2.81
N TYR A 282 -0.02 5.59 -3.21
CA TYR A 282 -0.91 6.29 -4.11
C TYR A 282 -0.29 7.57 -4.69
N ILE A 283 -1.00 8.20 -5.61
CA ILE A 283 -0.75 9.57 -6.07
C ILE A 283 -1.89 10.44 -5.55
N ASP A 284 -1.53 11.50 -4.84
CA ASP A 284 -2.49 12.50 -4.35
C ASP A 284 -3.01 13.32 -5.56
N HIS A 285 -4.33 13.31 -5.73
CA HIS A 285 -4.95 13.94 -6.90
C HIS A 285 -4.87 15.47 -6.90
N ASP A 286 -4.85 16.07 -5.72
CA ASP A 286 -4.84 17.53 -5.58
C ASP A 286 -3.44 18.09 -5.76
N SER A 287 -2.44 17.42 -5.19
CA SER A 287 -1.04 17.88 -5.19
C SER A 287 -0.15 17.17 -6.21
N ASN A 288 -0.63 16.11 -6.86
CA ASN A 288 0.13 15.24 -7.76
C ASN A 288 1.37 14.57 -7.10
N ILE A 289 1.45 14.58 -5.78
CA ILE A 289 2.52 13.93 -5.04
C ILE A 289 2.31 12.41 -5.04
N VAL A 290 3.27 11.68 -5.59
CA VAL A 290 3.33 10.23 -5.43
C VAL A 290 3.89 9.89 -4.04
N ARG A 291 3.26 8.94 -3.36
CA ARG A 291 3.68 8.41 -2.06
C ARG A 291 3.82 6.90 -2.17
N LYS A 292 5.03 6.40 -1.94
CA LYS A 292 5.33 4.97 -1.83
C LYS A 292 5.87 4.67 -0.45
N GLY A 293 5.06 4.04 0.39
CA GLY A 293 5.41 3.88 1.80
C GLY A 293 5.59 5.23 2.50
N ALA A 294 4.70 6.17 2.21
CA ALA A 294 4.62 7.46 2.87
C ALA A 294 3.15 7.87 2.95
N ILE A 295 2.75 8.54 4.02
CA ILE A 295 1.40 9.01 4.24
C ILE A 295 1.28 10.52 3.98
N SER A 296 0.06 11.00 3.73
CA SER A 296 -0.25 12.43 3.76
C SER A 296 -0.11 12.96 5.20
N ALA A 297 0.39 14.18 5.32
CA ALA A 297 0.49 14.93 6.58
C ALA A 297 0.18 16.42 6.33
N LYS A 298 -0.92 16.67 5.60
CA LYS A 298 -1.44 18.02 5.38
C LYS A 298 -1.81 18.65 6.72
N TYR A 299 -1.88 19.95 6.79
CA TYR A 299 -2.17 20.66 8.03
C TYR A 299 -3.47 20.19 8.69
N GLY A 300 -3.38 19.77 9.95
CA GLY A 300 -4.52 19.28 10.74
C GLY A 300 -5.02 17.89 10.39
N GLU A 301 -4.43 17.21 9.40
CA GLU A 301 -4.81 15.83 9.02
C GLU A 301 -4.35 14.84 10.09
N LYS A 302 -5.24 13.96 10.55
CA LYS A 302 -4.87 12.88 11.48
C LYS A 302 -3.91 11.91 10.80
N VAL A 303 -2.84 11.53 11.49
CA VAL A 303 -1.84 10.57 11.00
C VAL A 303 -1.64 9.44 12.00
N LEU A 304 -1.43 8.23 11.47
CA LEU A 304 -1.09 7.05 12.25
C LEU A 304 0.14 6.39 11.63
N ILE A 305 1.19 6.24 12.44
CA ILE A 305 2.48 5.68 12.00
C ILE A 305 2.76 4.43 12.85
N PRO A 306 2.50 3.21 12.33
CA PRO A 306 2.80 1.96 13.04
C PRO A 306 4.31 1.74 13.12
N ILE A 307 4.76 1.27 14.26
CA ILE A 307 6.17 0.97 14.50
C ILE A 307 6.44 -0.52 14.31
N ASN A 308 5.91 -1.34 15.19
CA ASN A 308 5.98 -2.80 15.13
C ASN A 308 5.00 -3.41 16.13
N MET A 309 4.89 -4.75 16.15
CA MET A 309 3.94 -5.50 16.98
C MET A 309 4.06 -5.25 18.50
N ARG A 310 5.21 -4.72 18.98
CA ARG A 310 5.49 -4.44 20.41
C ARG A 310 5.35 -2.97 20.75
N ASP A 311 5.87 -2.10 19.89
CA ASP A 311 5.99 -0.68 20.18
C ASP A 311 4.73 0.11 19.80
N GLY A 312 3.84 -0.50 19.00
CA GLY A 312 2.53 0.06 18.63
C GLY A 312 2.61 1.16 17.58
N CYS A 313 1.83 2.24 17.77
CA CYS A 313 1.66 3.28 16.75
C CYS A 313 1.88 4.68 17.33
N ILE A 314 2.36 5.60 16.50
CA ILE A 314 2.35 7.04 16.78
C ILE A 314 1.07 7.63 16.20
N LEU A 315 0.24 8.23 17.05
CA LEU A 315 -0.93 9.03 16.65
C LEU A 315 -0.54 10.50 16.67
N GLY A 316 -0.86 11.23 15.61
CA GLY A 316 -0.51 12.64 15.51
C GLY A 316 -1.37 13.42 14.52
N THR A 317 -0.97 14.66 14.29
CA THR A 317 -1.54 15.52 13.25
C THR A 317 -0.45 16.07 12.34
N GLY A 318 -0.74 16.13 11.05
CA GLY A 318 0.14 16.70 10.05
C GLY A 318 0.31 18.20 10.20
N LYS A 319 1.52 18.71 9.99
CA LYS A 319 1.87 20.14 10.02
C LYS A 319 1.75 20.82 8.65
N GLY A 320 1.50 20.06 7.58
CA GLY A 320 1.45 20.58 6.22
C GLY A 320 2.80 21.10 5.72
N ASN A 321 3.91 20.52 6.19
CA ASN A 321 5.24 20.98 5.83
C ASN A 321 5.54 20.70 4.33
N GLU A 322 5.55 21.78 3.54
CA GLU A 322 5.81 21.68 2.09
C GLU A 322 7.20 21.13 1.77
N ASP A 323 8.18 21.35 2.66
CA ASP A 323 9.51 20.81 2.45
C ASP A 323 9.55 19.28 2.55
N TRP A 324 8.59 18.69 3.25
CA TRP A 324 8.35 17.25 3.32
C TRP A 324 7.34 16.74 2.26
N ASN A 325 7.00 17.54 1.26
CA ASN A 325 5.90 17.25 0.33
C ASN A 325 4.57 17.00 1.07
N CYS A 326 4.32 17.72 2.19
CA CYS A 326 3.17 17.49 3.07
C CYS A 326 2.98 16.01 3.38
N SER A 327 4.06 15.31 3.73
CA SER A 327 4.08 13.86 3.91
C SER A 327 4.81 13.47 5.21
N ALA A 328 4.55 12.25 5.69
CA ALA A 328 5.20 11.64 6.83
C ALA A 328 5.55 10.18 6.53
N PRO A 329 6.43 9.52 7.32
CA PRO A 329 6.69 8.09 7.17
C PRO A 329 5.41 7.28 7.41
N HIS A 330 5.28 6.14 6.73
CA HIS A 330 4.14 5.25 6.90
C HIS A 330 4.34 4.21 8.00
N GLY A 331 5.55 4.14 8.59
CA GLY A 331 5.92 3.17 9.61
C GLY A 331 7.31 3.44 10.16
N ALA A 332 7.91 2.42 10.81
CA ALA A 332 9.28 2.52 11.32
C ALA A 332 10.35 2.29 10.24
N GLY A 333 10.03 1.51 9.21
CA GLY A 333 11.02 0.99 8.27
C GLY A 333 11.81 -0.19 8.86
N ARG A 334 12.32 -1.01 7.97
CA ARG A 334 13.08 -2.21 8.35
C ARG A 334 14.57 -1.89 8.46
N ILE A 335 15.25 -2.56 9.39
CA ILE A 335 16.72 -2.55 9.49
C ILE A 335 17.35 -3.78 8.85
N MET A 336 16.55 -4.74 8.44
CA MET A 336 17.00 -5.96 7.74
C MET A 336 15.91 -6.51 6.83
N SER A 337 16.32 -7.18 5.76
CA SER A 337 15.42 -7.86 4.84
C SER A 337 14.66 -8.99 5.53
N ARG A 338 13.49 -9.38 4.96
CA ARG A 338 12.69 -10.52 5.48
C ARG A 338 13.51 -11.80 5.56
N MET A 339 14.33 -12.06 4.54
CA MET A 339 15.17 -13.24 4.47
C MET A 339 16.22 -13.23 5.58
N LYS A 340 16.92 -12.11 5.76
CA LYS A 340 17.89 -11.95 6.84
C LYS A 340 17.26 -12.09 8.23
N ALA A 341 16.05 -11.56 8.44
CA ALA A 341 15.34 -11.73 9.69
C ALA A 341 15.03 -13.21 9.99
N LYS A 342 14.53 -13.97 8.99
CA LYS A 342 14.31 -15.42 9.12
C LYS A 342 15.60 -16.22 9.42
N GLU A 343 16.74 -15.77 8.93
CA GLU A 343 18.04 -16.44 9.15
C GLU A 343 18.68 -16.09 10.50
N THR A 344 18.44 -14.88 11.02
CA THR A 344 19.22 -14.33 12.15
C THR A 344 18.45 -14.19 13.44
N LEU A 345 17.11 -14.05 13.38
CA LEU A 345 16.30 -13.89 14.57
C LEU A 345 15.94 -15.22 15.21
N SER A 346 15.88 -15.26 16.55
CA SER A 346 15.48 -16.44 17.29
C SER A 346 14.02 -16.36 17.73
N MET A 347 13.30 -17.49 17.67
CA MET A 347 11.92 -17.60 18.19
C MET A 347 11.83 -17.30 19.68
N ARG A 348 12.88 -17.58 20.45
CA ARG A 348 12.92 -17.27 21.89
C ARG A 348 12.89 -15.76 22.11
N ASP A 349 13.72 -15.01 21.40
CA ASP A 349 13.81 -13.55 21.54
C ASP A 349 12.55 -12.89 20.98
N TYR A 350 12.00 -13.43 19.88
CA TYR A 350 10.71 -12.96 19.34
C TYR A 350 9.59 -13.16 20.35
N SER A 351 9.43 -14.36 20.93
CA SER A 351 8.41 -14.61 21.95
C SER A 351 8.57 -13.70 23.15
N HIS A 352 9.79 -13.55 23.67
CA HIS A 352 10.07 -12.69 24.83
C HIS A 352 9.80 -11.21 24.54
N SER A 353 10.07 -10.75 23.30
CA SER A 353 9.79 -9.36 22.90
C SER A 353 8.30 -9.01 22.89
N MET A 354 7.42 -10.02 22.85
CA MET A 354 5.97 -9.87 22.85
C MET A 354 5.33 -10.07 24.23
N ASP A 355 6.12 -10.21 25.29
CA ASP A 355 5.60 -10.36 26.66
C ASP A 355 4.71 -9.17 27.03
N GLY A 356 3.51 -9.46 27.57
CA GLY A 356 2.52 -8.46 27.95
C GLY A 356 1.52 -8.08 26.84
N ILE A 357 1.71 -8.55 25.62
CA ILE A 357 0.80 -8.32 24.49
C ILE A 357 0.08 -9.63 24.16
N TYR A 358 -1.25 -9.58 24.09
CA TYR A 358 -2.00 -10.75 23.67
C TYR A 358 -1.86 -10.97 22.18
N THR A 359 -1.21 -12.06 21.79
CA THR A 359 -1.06 -12.45 20.39
C THR A 359 -0.96 -13.98 20.27
N THR A 360 -1.56 -14.53 19.24
CA THR A 360 -1.42 -15.92 18.80
C THR A 360 -0.65 -16.03 17.49
N SER A 361 0.00 -14.94 17.07
CA SER A 361 0.68 -14.83 15.77
C SER A 361 2.21 -15.01 15.86
N VAL A 362 2.77 -15.24 17.05
CA VAL A 362 4.20 -15.49 17.23
C VAL A 362 4.53 -16.90 16.74
N SER A 363 5.18 -17.02 15.59
CA SER A 363 5.53 -18.29 14.96
C SER A 363 6.76 -18.14 14.03
N GLU A 364 7.33 -19.25 13.59
CA GLU A 364 8.42 -19.24 12.59
C GLU A 364 7.97 -18.57 11.26
N GLU A 365 6.69 -18.69 10.92
CA GLU A 365 6.13 -18.08 9.70
C GLU A 365 6.08 -16.55 9.76
N THR A 366 6.01 -15.97 10.96
CA THR A 366 5.92 -14.52 11.20
C THR A 366 7.19 -13.92 11.80
N ILE A 367 8.26 -14.68 11.96
CA ILE A 367 9.51 -14.21 12.59
C ILE A 367 10.15 -13.02 11.85
N ASP A 368 9.94 -12.92 10.54
CA ASP A 368 10.41 -11.79 9.75
C ASP A 368 9.69 -10.47 10.07
N GLU A 369 8.59 -10.52 10.82
CA GLU A 369 7.84 -9.37 11.31
C GLU A 369 8.11 -9.08 12.80
N ALA A 370 9.05 -9.79 13.42
CA ALA A 370 9.44 -9.56 14.81
C ALA A 370 9.90 -8.10 15.03
N PRO A 371 9.64 -7.51 16.22
CA PRO A 371 10.00 -6.11 16.54
C PRO A 371 11.46 -5.76 16.22
N MET A 372 12.39 -6.70 16.39
CA MET A 372 13.82 -6.53 16.14
C MET A 372 14.18 -6.32 14.66
N ALA A 373 13.25 -6.57 13.73
CA ALA A 373 13.47 -6.35 12.31
C ALA A 373 13.26 -4.88 11.88
N TYR A 374 12.79 -4.03 12.79
CA TYR A 374 12.38 -2.65 12.53
C TYR A 374 13.26 -1.63 13.25
N LYS A 375 13.31 -0.40 12.72
CA LYS A 375 13.95 0.73 13.39
C LYS A 375 13.26 1.01 14.72
N PRO A 376 14.02 1.45 15.77
CA PRO A 376 13.43 1.79 17.05
C PRO A 376 12.51 3.02 16.93
N ILE A 377 11.47 3.08 17.76
CA ILE A 377 10.50 4.18 17.77
C ILE A 377 11.17 5.54 17.98
N ASP A 378 12.18 5.61 18.84
CA ASP A 378 12.88 6.86 19.16
C ASP A 378 13.52 7.50 17.92
N GLU A 379 14.08 6.68 17.01
CA GLU A 379 14.65 7.19 15.74
C GLU A 379 13.58 7.86 14.88
N ILE A 380 12.37 7.31 14.82
CA ILE A 380 11.27 7.90 14.05
C ILE A 380 10.75 9.17 14.72
N VAL A 381 10.52 9.13 16.04
CA VAL A 381 10.04 10.28 16.83
C VAL A 381 10.98 11.49 16.68
N GLU A 382 12.30 11.27 16.77
CA GLU A 382 13.30 12.33 16.62
C GLU A 382 13.33 12.95 15.21
N CYS A 383 12.91 12.20 14.18
CA CYS A 383 12.95 12.67 12.80
C CYS A 383 11.68 13.41 12.36
N ILE A 384 10.49 13.06 12.89
CA ILE A 384 9.22 13.54 12.35
C ILE A 384 8.73 14.88 12.90
N GLY A 385 9.40 15.46 13.89
CA GLY A 385 8.94 16.68 14.58
C GLY A 385 8.72 17.89 13.67
N GLU A 386 9.33 17.93 12.48
CA GLU A 386 9.09 19.01 11.50
C GLU A 386 7.79 18.81 10.70
N THR A 387 7.25 17.60 10.62
CA THR A 387 6.10 17.28 9.75
C THR A 387 4.88 16.77 10.52
N VAL A 388 5.04 16.27 11.75
CA VAL A 388 3.97 15.73 12.59
C VAL A 388 4.03 16.31 13.98
N ASP A 389 2.88 16.74 14.52
CA ASP A 389 2.65 16.97 15.95
C ASP A 389 2.15 15.66 16.57
N ILE A 390 2.98 15.06 17.44
CA ILE A 390 2.64 13.79 18.11
C ILE A 390 1.61 14.08 19.20
N LEU A 391 0.45 13.40 19.12
CA LEU A 391 -0.62 13.48 20.11
C LEU A 391 -0.50 12.40 21.18
N ALA A 392 -0.17 11.17 20.77
CA ALA A 392 -0.02 10.03 21.66
C ALA A 392 0.86 8.93 21.04
N ILE A 393 1.51 8.15 21.90
CA ILE A 393 2.09 6.85 21.55
C ILE A 393 1.13 5.78 22.03
N LEU A 394 0.55 5.06 21.09
CA LEU A 394 -0.40 3.99 21.36
C LEU A 394 0.36 2.69 21.59
N LYS A 395 0.01 1.93 22.64
CA LYS A 395 0.66 0.67 22.98
C LYS A 395 -0.27 -0.51 22.66
N PRO A 396 0.21 -1.57 22.01
CA PRO A 396 -0.63 -2.69 21.66
C PRO A 396 -1.01 -3.50 22.91
N VAL A 397 -2.29 -3.83 23.02
CA VAL A 397 -2.81 -4.80 23.99
C VAL A 397 -3.19 -6.11 23.29
N TYR A 398 -3.43 -6.05 21.99
CA TYR A 398 -3.72 -7.17 21.10
C TYR A 398 -3.07 -6.98 19.74
N ASN A 399 -2.48 -8.04 19.19
CA ASN A 399 -1.98 -8.04 17.82
C ASN A 399 -2.29 -9.35 17.11
N PHE A 400 -2.81 -9.26 15.88
CA PHE A 400 -2.99 -10.37 14.96
C PHE A 400 -2.26 -10.11 13.66
N LYS A 401 -1.41 -11.04 13.27
CA LYS A 401 -0.67 -11.04 12.02
C LYS A 401 -0.85 -12.38 11.33
N ALA A 402 -1.13 -12.35 10.04
CA ALA A 402 -1.29 -13.56 9.26
C ALA A 402 0.06 -14.00 8.68
N SER A 403 0.30 -15.31 8.66
CA SER A 403 1.33 -15.92 7.82
C SER A 403 0.99 -15.74 6.33
N GLU A 404 2.00 -15.76 5.45
CA GLU A 404 1.85 -15.64 3.99
C GLU A 404 1.13 -16.84 3.34
#